data_f2f98e506cb50fc5bc1e54b12032615a
#
_entry.id   f2f98e506cb50fc5bc1e54b12032615a
#
_cell.length_a   1.000
_cell.length_b   1.000
_cell.length_c   1.000
_cell.angle_alpha   90.00
_cell.angle_beta   90.00
_cell.angle_gamma   90.00
#
_symmetry.space_group_name_H-M   'P 1'
#
loop_
_entity.id
_entity.type
_entity.pdbx_description
1 polymer ?
#
loop_
_entity_poly.entity_id
_entity_poly.type
_entity_poly.pdbx_seq_one_letter_code
_entity_poly.pdbx_strand_id
1 'polypeptide(L)'
;KVAMDAAAGAAYSGRRSMVTTKQVGMNVLSDSLFYTAYTGAEAALVVITADDPGLFSSQNEQDNRHYAKLGKFPMLEPCDSQECKDFMGEAVAISERFDTPVVIRTTMRTSHSKSVVELGTPGSYGREVGPFPRNIEKYNSMCTWARKRHYILEQRLLDIEEWSNTWPGNRIEWGDREYGFIAGGIIYEYVKQVFPEASILKLGMCYPLPKKLIREFADGVRNVIVVEELDPFIEEQVRAMGIPARGKDIFSICGELLPEDIAESCRKAGI
;
A
#
# COMPACT_ATOMS: atom_id res chain seq x y z
N LYS A 1 11.59 2.72 -16.70
CA LYS A 1 10.49 2.83 -17.66
C LYS A 1 10.42 1.60 -18.57
N VAL A 2 11.50 1.25 -19.27
CA VAL A 2 11.51 0.10 -20.22
C VAL A 2 11.07 -1.20 -19.56
N ALA A 3 11.52 -1.49 -18.33
CA ALA A 3 11.08 -2.67 -17.58
C ALA A 3 9.57 -2.65 -17.32
N MET A 4 9.02 -1.48 -16.98
CA MET A 4 7.58 -1.32 -16.76
C MET A 4 6.78 -1.50 -18.06
N ASP A 5 7.24 -0.93 -19.16
CA ASP A 5 6.60 -1.10 -20.48
C ASP A 5 6.60 -2.59 -20.91
N ALA A 6 7.72 -3.29 -20.70
CA ALA A 6 7.82 -4.72 -20.99
C ALA A 6 6.88 -5.56 -20.11
N ALA A 7 6.80 -5.27 -18.81
CA ALA A 7 5.90 -5.95 -17.90
C ALA A 7 4.43 -5.69 -18.22
N ALA A 8 4.07 -4.45 -18.55
CA ALA A 8 2.72 -4.11 -18.98
C ALA A 8 2.34 -4.85 -20.28
N GLY A 9 3.25 -4.93 -21.25
CA GLY A 9 3.06 -5.70 -22.48
C GLY A 9 2.84 -7.20 -22.19
N ALA A 10 3.60 -7.78 -21.26
CA ALA A 10 3.40 -9.16 -20.81
C ALA A 10 2.04 -9.35 -20.15
N ALA A 11 1.63 -8.44 -19.26
CA ALA A 11 0.34 -8.47 -18.60
C ALA A 11 -0.83 -8.37 -19.58
N TYR A 12 -0.75 -7.46 -20.55
CA TYR A 12 -1.75 -7.34 -21.64
C TYR A 12 -1.85 -8.60 -22.50
N SER A 13 -0.73 -9.33 -22.62
CA SER A 13 -0.68 -10.61 -23.35
C SER A 13 -1.14 -11.81 -22.49
N GLY A 14 -1.68 -11.57 -21.29
CA GLY A 14 -2.19 -12.61 -20.40
C GLY A 14 -1.13 -13.30 -19.54
N ARG A 15 0.08 -12.75 -19.42
CA ARG A 15 1.15 -13.26 -18.55
C ARG A 15 1.28 -12.41 -17.30
N ARG A 16 1.23 -13.03 -16.12
CA ARG A 16 1.55 -12.36 -14.85
C ARG A 16 2.96 -11.81 -14.91
N SER A 17 3.12 -10.59 -14.48
CA SER A 17 4.40 -9.89 -14.54
C SER A 17 4.66 -9.06 -13.29
N MET A 18 5.94 -8.83 -13.00
CA MET A 18 6.37 -8.07 -11.84
C MET A 18 7.52 -7.15 -12.24
N VAL A 19 7.54 -5.97 -11.65
CA VAL A 19 8.64 -5.00 -11.74
C VAL A 19 9.11 -4.67 -10.34
N THR A 20 10.41 -4.65 -10.12
CA THR A 20 11.01 -4.20 -8.87
C THR A 20 11.80 -2.93 -9.11
N THR A 21 11.69 -1.97 -8.20
CA THR A 21 12.38 -0.70 -8.32
C THR A 21 12.68 -0.10 -6.95
N LYS A 22 13.65 0.78 -6.89
CA LYS A 22 13.86 1.69 -5.76
C LYS A 22 12.88 2.86 -5.86
N GLN A 23 12.67 3.59 -4.75
CA GLN A 23 11.76 4.74 -4.71
C GLN A 23 11.94 5.72 -5.87
N VAL A 24 13.16 6.09 -6.20
CA VAL A 24 13.43 7.04 -7.28
C VAL A 24 13.13 6.48 -8.67
N GLY A 25 13.09 5.16 -8.83
CA GLY A 25 12.68 4.50 -10.06
C GLY A 25 11.18 4.64 -10.33
N MET A 26 10.35 4.85 -9.31
CA MET A 26 8.92 5.16 -9.47
C MET A 26 8.72 6.43 -10.29
N ASN A 27 9.59 7.43 -10.15
CA ASN A 27 9.51 8.68 -10.90
C ASN A 27 9.59 8.43 -12.43
N VAL A 28 10.38 7.45 -12.83
CA VAL A 28 10.62 7.14 -14.24
C VAL A 28 9.59 6.18 -14.82
N LEU A 29 9.08 5.24 -14.01
CA LEU A 29 8.11 4.25 -14.48
C LEU A 29 6.65 4.71 -14.33
N SER A 30 6.40 5.81 -13.62
CA SER A 30 5.05 6.29 -13.29
C SER A 30 4.17 6.53 -14.51
N ASP A 31 4.69 7.04 -15.61
CA ASP A 31 3.95 7.26 -16.86
C ASP A 31 3.29 5.94 -17.34
N SER A 32 4.07 4.88 -17.46
CA SER A 32 3.57 3.57 -17.89
C SER A 32 2.64 2.93 -16.85
N LEU A 33 2.92 3.14 -15.56
CA LEU A 33 2.08 2.63 -14.48
C LEU A 33 0.71 3.31 -14.47
N PHE A 34 0.66 4.64 -14.61
CA PHE A 34 -0.59 5.39 -14.66
C PHE A 34 -1.41 5.03 -15.90
N TYR A 35 -0.75 4.85 -17.03
CA TYR A 35 -1.42 4.35 -18.22
C TYR A 35 -2.07 2.98 -17.98
N THR A 36 -1.34 2.05 -17.34
CA THR A 36 -1.86 0.71 -17.02
C THR A 36 -3.00 0.76 -16.01
N ALA A 37 -2.99 1.71 -15.07
CA ALA A 37 -4.12 1.91 -14.15
C ALA A 37 -5.42 2.27 -14.91
N TYR A 38 -5.32 3.05 -15.96
CA TYR A 38 -6.48 3.38 -16.82
C TYR A 38 -6.95 2.18 -17.66
N THR A 39 -6.03 1.49 -18.30
CA THR A 39 -6.37 0.38 -19.21
C THR A 39 -6.75 -0.90 -18.46
N GLY A 40 -6.20 -1.07 -17.24
CA GLY A 40 -6.19 -2.37 -16.59
C GLY A 40 -5.18 -3.32 -17.26
N ALA A 41 -5.19 -4.58 -16.87
CA ALA A 41 -4.31 -5.61 -17.38
C ALA A 41 -5.08 -6.91 -17.55
N GLU A 42 -4.69 -7.74 -18.52
CA GLU A 42 -5.35 -9.04 -18.75
C GLU A 42 -4.91 -10.08 -17.72
N ALA A 43 -3.69 -9.95 -17.19
CA ALA A 43 -3.14 -10.74 -16.12
C ALA A 43 -2.51 -9.82 -15.06
N ALA A 44 -2.20 -10.37 -13.89
CA ALA A 44 -1.66 -9.56 -12.81
C ALA A 44 -0.37 -8.81 -13.19
N LEU A 45 -0.33 -7.56 -12.80
CA LEU A 45 0.84 -6.70 -12.85
C LEU A 45 1.13 -6.16 -11.45
N VAL A 46 2.26 -6.58 -10.88
CA VAL A 46 2.70 -6.15 -9.55
C VAL A 46 3.96 -5.30 -9.68
N VAL A 47 3.98 -4.18 -9.00
CA VAL A 47 5.18 -3.34 -8.89
C VAL A 47 5.64 -3.34 -7.44
N ILE A 48 6.91 -3.65 -7.19
CA ILE A 48 7.52 -3.56 -5.87
C ILE A 48 8.40 -2.32 -5.84
N THR A 49 8.13 -1.42 -4.91
CA THR A 49 8.96 -0.24 -4.65
C THR A 49 9.52 -0.29 -3.24
N ALA A 50 10.79 0.09 -3.08
CA ALA A 50 11.44 0.18 -1.78
C ALA A 50 11.76 1.65 -1.47
N ASP A 51 11.10 2.19 -0.46
CA ASP A 51 11.34 3.54 0.05
C ASP A 51 12.50 3.53 1.07
N ASP A 52 13.15 4.66 1.25
CA ASP A 52 14.37 4.79 2.04
C ASP A 52 14.24 5.95 3.05
N PRO A 53 13.35 5.83 4.07
CA PRO A 53 13.32 6.79 5.17
C PRO A 53 14.71 6.86 5.83
N GLY A 54 15.19 8.08 6.10
CA GLY A 54 16.51 8.30 6.66
C GLY A 54 17.64 8.40 5.63
N LEU A 55 17.37 8.27 4.33
CA LEU A 55 18.35 8.51 3.24
C LEU A 55 19.62 7.64 3.34
N PHE A 56 19.50 6.37 3.73
CA PHE A 56 20.66 5.49 3.89
C PHE A 56 21.43 5.28 2.59
N SER A 57 20.75 5.25 1.45
CA SER A 57 21.36 5.01 0.14
C SER A 57 20.56 5.65 -1.01
N SER A 58 19.92 6.78 -0.78
CA SER A 58 19.07 7.47 -1.77
C SER A 58 19.53 8.92 -1.96
N GLN A 59 19.10 9.53 -3.06
CA GLN A 59 19.37 10.93 -3.37
C GLN A 59 18.39 11.89 -2.70
N ASN A 60 17.24 11.37 -2.24
CA ASN A 60 16.17 12.12 -1.57
C ASN A 60 15.34 11.19 -0.71
N GLU A 61 14.63 11.72 0.28
CA GLU A 61 13.47 11.07 0.89
C GLU A 61 12.25 11.29 0.00
N GLN A 62 11.52 10.22 -0.26
CA GLN A 62 10.37 10.25 -1.16
C GLN A 62 9.33 9.27 -0.66
N ASP A 63 8.11 9.76 -0.47
CA ASP A 63 6.98 8.93 -0.06
C ASP A 63 6.20 8.45 -1.28
N ASN A 64 6.42 7.20 -1.66
CA ASN A 64 5.79 6.63 -2.85
C ASN A 64 4.29 6.33 -2.68
N ARG A 65 3.72 6.48 -1.48
CA ARG A 65 2.26 6.35 -1.26
C ARG A 65 1.49 7.42 -2.05
N HIS A 66 2.09 8.57 -2.28
CA HIS A 66 1.49 9.63 -3.12
C HIS A 66 1.29 9.19 -4.57
N TYR A 67 2.15 8.32 -5.11
CA TYR A 67 1.94 7.74 -6.46
C TYR A 67 0.69 6.89 -6.54
N ALA A 68 0.36 6.13 -5.49
CA ALA A 68 -0.86 5.35 -5.44
C ALA A 68 -2.11 6.24 -5.51
N LYS A 69 -2.11 7.33 -4.74
CA LYS A 69 -3.19 8.31 -4.72
C LYS A 69 -3.34 9.05 -6.05
N LEU A 70 -2.22 9.48 -6.65
CA LEU A 70 -2.20 10.17 -7.94
C LEU A 70 -2.61 9.23 -9.09
N GLY A 71 -2.07 8.03 -9.13
CA GLY A 71 -2.29 7.04 -10.19
C GLY A 71 -3.53 6.17 -9.99
N LYS A 72 -4.18 6.24 -8.81
CA LYS A 72 -5.43 5.53 -8.48
C LYS A 72 -5.32 4.02 -8.61
N PHE A 73 -4.29 3.45 -8.01
CA PHE A 73 -4.06 2.00 -7.91
C PHE A 73 -3.81 1.60 -6.46
N PRO A 74 -4.18 0.35 -6.07
CA PRO A 74 -3.97 -0.10 -4.70
C PRO A 74 -2.48 -0.27 -4.38
N MET A 75 -2.15 0.07 -3.12
CA MET A 75 -0.81 -0.10 -2.58
C MET A 75 -0.85 -0.84 -1.25
N LEU A 76 -0.07 -1.91 -1.16
CA LEU A 76 0.09 -2.76 0.01
C LEU A 76 1.40 -2.45 0.72
N GLU A 77 1.40 -2.52 2.05
CA GLU A 77 2.58 -2.36 2.89
C GLU A 77 2.73 -3.55 3.84
N PRO A 78 3.58 -4.54 3.50
CA PRO A 78 3.88 -5.65 4.40
C PRO A 78 4.68 -5.18 5.62
N CYS A 79 4.36 -5.71 6.81
CA CYS A 79 5.04 -5.34 8.04
C CYS A 79 6.29 -6.20 8.33
N ASP A 80 6.36 -7.42 7.80
CA ASP A 80 7.44 -8.37 8.05
C ASP A 80 7.76 -9.23 6.84
N SER A 81 8.70 -10.17 6.99
CA SER A 81 9.11 -11.09 5.92
C SER A 81 8.00 -12.07 5.52
N GLN A 82 7.12 -12.46 6.46
CA GLN A 82 5.99 -13.34 6.15
C GLN A 82 4.99 -12.61 5.26
N GLU A 83 4.61 -11.40 5.63
CA GLU A 83 3.71 -10.59 4.81
C GLU A 83 4.33 -10.18 3.47
N CYS A 84 5.66 -9.95 3.40
CA CYS A 84 6.33 -9.74 2.10
C CYS A 84 6.09 -10.88 1.12
N LYS A 85 6.11 -12.13 1.61
CA LYS A 85 5.80 -13.32 0.81
C LYS A 85 4.31 -13.43 0.51
N ASP A 86 3.46 -13.29 1.54
CA ASP A 86 2.03 -13.56 1.43
C ASP A 86 1.32 -12.47 0.59
N PHE A 87 1.71 -11.21 0.77
CA PHE A 87 1.15 -10.10 0.01
C PHE A 87 1.50 -10.14 -1.48
N MET A 88 2.52 -10.91 -1.89
CA MET A 88 2.74 -11.16 -3.32
C MET A 88 1.56 -11.95 -3.92
N GLY A 89 1.07 -12.98 -3.23
CA GLY A 89 -0.11 -13.74 -3.65
C GLY A 89 -1.37 -12.88 -3.66
N GLU A 90 -1.55 -12.07 -2.61
CA GLU A 90 -2.66 -11.13 -2.48
C GLU A 90 -2.63 -10.07 -3.58
N ALA A 91 -1.47 -9.48 -3.87
CA ALA A 91 -1.31 -8.50 -4.95
C ALA A 91 -1.69 -9.06 -6.32
N VAL A 92 -1.32 -10.32 -6.60
CA VAL A 92 -1.74 -11.01 -7.82
C VAL A 92 -3.27 -11.18 -7.84
N ALA A 93 -3.86 -11.64 -6.75
CA ALA A 93 -5.31 -11.83 -6.65
C ALA A 93 -6.09 -10.51 -6.79
N ILE A 94 -5.63 -9.44 -6.13
CA ILE A 94 -6.22 -8.09 -6.23
C ILE A 94 -6.11 -7.57 -7.67
N SER A 95 -4.94 -7.70 -8.28
CA SER A 95 -4.70 -7.23 -9.65
C SER A 95 -5.63 -7.88 -10.65
N GLU A 96 -5.81 -9.20 -10.58
CA GLU A 96 -6.68 -9.95 -11.48
C GLU A 96 -8.17 -9.72 -11.18
N ARG A 97 -8.54 -9.60 -9.88
CA ARG A 97 -9.92 -9.36 -9.46
C ARG A 97 -10.44 -8.00 -9.90
N PHE A 98 -9.61 -6.97 -9.75
CA PHE A 98 -10.02 -5.58 -9.98
C PHE A 98 -9.48 -4.99 -11.29
N ASP A 99 -8.82 -5.79 -12.13
CA ASP A 99 -8.28 -5.33 -13.42
C ASP A 99 -7.40 -4.07 -13.28
N THR A 100 -6.40 -4.12 -12.38
CA THR A 100 -5.55 -2.97 -12.03
C THR A 100 -4.12 -3.40 -11.70
N PRO A 101 -3.10 -2.59 -11.96
CA PRO A 101 -1.79 -2.84 -11.34
C PRO A 101 -1.87 -2.69 -9.82
N VAL A 102 -1.07 -3.46 -9.10
CA VAL A 102 -0.94 -3.37 -7.64
C VAL A 102 0.50 -3.03 -7.30
N VAL A 103 0.68 -2.11 -6.35
CA VAL A 103 2.01 -1.78 -5.84
C VAL A 103 2.19 -2.39 -4.45
N ILE A 104 3.33 -3.03 -4.21
CA ILE A 104 3.80 -3.41 -2.87
C ILE A 104 4.91 -2.42 -2.51
N ARG A 105 4.70 -1.67 -1.45
CA ARG A 105 5.69 -0.74 -0.89
C ARG A 105 6.39 -1.40 0.29
N THR A 106 7.69 -1.47 0.22
CA THR A 106 8.54 -1.82 1.36
C THR A 106 9.38 -0.61 1.75
N THR A 107 9.91 -0.61 2.96
CA THR A 107 10.95 0.34 3.37
C THR A 107 12.30 -0.37 3.46
N MET A 108 13.35 0.40 3.66
CA MET A 108 14.70 -0.14 3.84
C MET A 108 14.72 -1.20 4.97
N ARG A 109 14.05 -0.95 6.09
CA ARG A 109 14.02 -1.88 7.22
C ARG A 109 13.32 -3.19 6.88
N THR A 110 12.14 -3.13 6.28
CA THR A 110 11.43 -4.33 5.83
C THR A 110 12.26 -5.13 4.82
N SER A 111 12.90 -4.43 3.86
CA SER A 111 13.71 -5.07 2.81
C SER A 111 14.98 -5.74 3.33
N HIS A 112 15.56 -5.25 4.43
CA HIS A 112 16.79 -5.79 5.03
C HIS A 112 16.53 -6.69 6.25
N SER A 113 15.30 -6.73 6.76
CA SER A 113 14.93 -7.62 7.87
C SER A 113 14.99 -9.10 7.46
N LYS A 114 15.19 -9.96 8.44
CA LYS A 114 15.19 -11.40 8.26
C LYS A 114 14.39 -12.03 9.39
N SER A 115 13.41 -12.83 9.05
CA SER A 115 12.63 -13.62 10.00
C SER A 115 12.34 -15.00 9.45
N VAL A 116 11.81 -15.87 10.29
CA VAL A 116 11.35 -17.20 9.85
C VAL A 116 10.08 -17.01 9.02
N VAL A 117 10.03 -17.67 7.87
CA VAL A 117 8.89 -17.58 6.94
C VAL A 117 8.37 -18.99 6.64
N GLU A 118 7.08 -19.19 6.80
CA GLU A 118 6.39 -20.39 6.35
C GLU A 118 6.22 -20.37 4.83
N LEU A 119 6.86 -21.30 4.14
CA LEU A 119 6.88 -21.29 2.67
C LEU A 119 5.55 -21.75 2.04
N GLY A 120 4.77 -22.54 2.74
CA GLY A 120 3.59 -23.18 2.18
C GLY A 120 3.93 -24.25 1.15
N THR A 121 2.91 -24.83 0.52
CA THR A 121 3.10 -25.82 -0.54
C THR A 121 3.23 -25.10 -1.89
N PRO A 122 4.29 -25.38 -2.68
CA PRO A 122 4.38 -24.83 -4.03
C PRO A 122 3.16 -25.25 -4.85
N GLY A 123 2.41 -24.27 -5.32
CA GLY A 123 1.23 -24.49 -6.15
C GLY A 123 1.55 -24.37 -7.64
N SER A 124 0.64 -24.86 -8.48
CA SER A 124 0.65 -24.54 -9.90
C SER A 124 0.05 -23.13 -10.08
N TYR A 125 0.90 -22.15 -10.26
CA TYR A 125 0.48 -20.75 -10.50
C TYR A 125 0.33 -20.44 -12.01
N GLY A 126 0.27 -21.50 -12.84
CA GLY A 126 0.08 -21.35 -14.27
C GLY A 126 -1.28 -20.73 -14.61
N ARG A 127 -1.29 -19.76 -15.48
CA ARG A 127 -2.48 -19.23 -16.14
C ARG A 127 -2.44 -19.65 -17.61
N GLU A 128 -3.54 -20.23 -18.09
CA GLU A 128 -3.66 -20.43 -19.54
C GLU A 128 -3.71 -19.08 -20.25
N VAL A 129 -2.90 -18.95 -21.30
CA VAL A 129 -2.82 -17.74 -22.09
C VAL A 129 -3.62 -17.93 -23.36
N GLY A 130 -4.73 -17.22 -23.43
CA GLY A 130 -5.53 -17.12 -24.65
C GLY A 130 -4.95 -16.17 -25.69
N PRO A 131 -5.61 -16.02 -26.84
CA PRO A 131 -5.23 -15.01 -27.82
C PRO A 131 -5.38 -13.60 -27.22
N PHE A 132 -4.53 -12.66 -27.66
CA PHE A 132 -4.60 -11.26 -27.22
C PHE A 132 -6.00 -10.68 -27.47
N PRO A 133 -6.68 -10.15 -26.44
CA PRO A 133 -8.01 -9.60 -26.60
C PRO A 133 -7.95 -8.26 -27.37
N ARG A 134 -8.52 -8.23 -28.56
CA ARG A 134 -8.59 -7.02 -29.39
C ARG A 134 -9.68 -6.07 -28.90
N ASN A 135 -9.52 -5.51 -27.71
CA ASN A 135 -10.45 -4.56 -27.12
C ASN A 135 -9.94 -3.13 -27.26
N ILE A 136 -10.36 -2.44 -28.33
CA ILE A 136 -9.96 -1.07 -28.64
C ILE A 136 -10.41 -0.11 -27.51
N GLU A 137 -11.59 -0.29 -26.95
CA GLU A 137 -12.11 0.58 -25.88
C GLU A 137 -11.30 0.48 -24.61
N LYS A 138 -10.69 -0.69 -24.35
CA LYS A 138 -9.84 -0.92 -23.18
C LYS A 138 -8.42 -0.37 -23.38
N TYR A 139 -7.79 -0.67 -24.50
CA TYR A 139 -6.35 -0.46 -24.69
C TYR A 139 -5.98 0.78 -25.50
N ASN A 140 -6.96 1.51 -26.03
CA ASN A 140 -6.69 2.74 -26.76
C ASN A 140 -6.99 3.97 -25.90
N SER A 141 -5.96 4.77 -25.63
CA SER A 141 -6.07 5.99 -24.82
C SER A 141 -6.48 7.25 -25.61
N MET A 142 -7.08 7.10 -26.79
CA MET A 142 -7.74 8.25 -27.41
C MET A 142 -8.76 8.87 -26.46
N CYS A 143 -8.86 10.20 -26.46
CA CYS A 143 -9.69 10.96 -25.50
C CYS A 143 -11.11 10.41 -25.32
N THR A 144 -11.71 9.88 -26.41
CA THR A 144 -13.06 9.30 -26.38
C THR A 144 -13.13 8.07 -25.47
N TRP A 145 -12.13 7.19 -25.52
CA TRP A 145 -12.08 5.97 -24.71
C TRP A 145 -11.53 6.25 -23.31
N ALA A 146 -10.49 7.08 -23.20
CA ALA A 146 -9.90 7.46 -21.91
C ALA A 146 -10.90 8.12 -20.98
N ARG A 147 -11.82 8.97 -21.48
CA ARG A 147 -12.90 9.55 -20.68
C ARG A 147 -13.82 8.49 -20.06
N LYS A 148 -14.20 7.46 -20.84
CA LYS A 148 -15.02 6.35 -20.31
C LYS A 148 -14.24 5.53 -19.29
N ARG A 149 -12.95 5.26 -19.56
CA ARG A 149 -12.08 4.51 -18.66
C ARG A 149 -11.86 5.23 -17.34
N HIS A 150 -11.91 6.56 -17.28
CA HIS A 150 -11.81 7.31 -16.03
C HIS A 150 -12.95 6.96 -15.07
N TYR A 151 -14.20 6.87 -15.54
CA TYR A 151 -15.32 6.45 -14.69
C TYR A 151 -15.13 5.02 -14.16
N ILE A 152 -14.62 4.11 -14.99
CA ILE A 152 -14.34 2.73 -14.59
C ILE A 152 -13.22 2.71 -13.53
N LEU A 153 -12.19 3.52 -13.69
CA LEU A 153 -11.08 3.66 -12.75
C LEU A 153 -11.55 4.17 -11.37
N GLU A 154 -12.39 5.21 -11.34
CA GLU A 154 -12.95 5.74 -10.09
C GLU A 154 -13.86 4.72 -9.40
N GLN A 155 -14.74 4.03 -10.14
CA GLN A 155 -15.58 3.00 -9.57
C GLN A 155 -14.75 1.83 -9.02
N ARG A 156 -13.75 1.39 -9.75
CA ARG A 156 -12.80 0.35 -9.31
C ARG A 156 -12.13 0.72 -7.98
N LEU A 157 -11.73 1.97 -7.83
CA LEU A 157 -11.10 2.44 -6.59
C LEU A 157 -12.09 2.36 -5.40
N LEU A 158 -13.35 2.71 -5.61
CA LEU A 158 -14.41 2.55 -4.60
C LEU A 158 -14.68 1.08 -4.26
N ASP A 159 -14.68 0.21 -5.26
CA ASP A 159 -14.89 -1.23 -5.06
C ASP A 159 -13.72 -1.86 -4.26
N ILE A 160 -12.48 -1.40 -4.50
CA ILE A 160 -11.31 -1.83 -3.72
C ILE A 160 -11.38 -1.28 -2.29
N GLU A 161 -11.76 -0.02 -2.10
CA GLU A 161 -11.98 0.59 -0.78
C GLU A 161 -13.00 -0.21 0.02
N GLU A 162 -14.14 -0.54 -0.58
CA GLU A 162 -15.19 -1.32 0.08
C GLU A 162 -14.68 -2.72 0.45
N TRP A 163 -14.03 -3.41 -0.47
CA TRP A 163 -13.46 -4.73 -0.22
C TRP A 163 -12.38 -4.72 0.86
N SER A 164 -11.56 -3.70 0.90
CA SER A 164 -10.43 -3.57 1.85
C SER A 164 -10.88 -3.53 3.32
N ASN A 165 -12.14 -3.16 3.60
CA ASN A 165 -12.69 -3.15 4.96
C ASN A 165 -12.80 -4.54 5.58
N THR A 166 -12.85 -5.59 4.77
CA THR A 166 -12.96 -6.99 5.23
C THR A 166 -11.76 -7.83 4.86
N TRP A 167 -10.78 -7.25 4.18
CA TRP A 167 -9.57 -7.96 3.83
C TRP A 167 -8.67 -8.19 5.07
N PRO A 168 -8.24 -9.46 5.34
CA PRO A 168 -7.51 -9.79 6.57
C PRO A 168 -6.16 -9.09 6.75
N GLY A 169 -5.58 -8.55 5.66
CA GLY A 169 -4.39 -7.71 5.72
C GLY A 169 -4.58 -6.40 6.49
N ASN A 170 -5.84 -5.91 6.57
CA ASN A 170 -6.27 -4.82 7.44
C ASN A 170 -7.01 -5.44 8.63
N ARG A 171 -6.59 -5.14 9.86
CA ARG A 171 -7.23 -5.71 11.04
C ARG A 171 -7.12 -4.82 12.25
N ILE A 172 -8.12 -4.91 13.12
CA ILE A 172 -8.09 -4.29 14.44
C ILE A 172 -7.64 -5.32 15.47
N GLU A 173 -6.63 -4.97 16.23
CA GLU A 173 -6.20 -5.70 17.43
C GLU A 173 -6.64 -4.86 18.64
N TRP A 174 -7.67 -5.33 19.33
CA TRP A 174 -8.21 -4.62 20.47
C TRP A 174 -7.40 -4.88 21.74
N GLY A 175 -7.02 -3.81 22.44
CA GLY A 175 -6.39 -3.80 23.76
C GLY A 175 -6.93 -2.66 24.60
N ASP A 176 -6.06 -1.90 25.28
CA ASP A 176 -6.43 -0.66 25.96
C ASP A 176 -7.02 0.33 24.97
N ARG A 177 -8.03 1.09 25.40
CA ARG A 177 -8.82 1.97 24.55
C ARG A 177 -8.63 3.46 24.83
N GLU A 178 -7.72 3.82 25.73
CA GLU A 178 -7.41 5.22 25.98
C GLU A 178 -6.69 5.84 24.76
N TYR A 179 -5.71 5.09 24.20
CA TYR A 179 -5.02 5.44 22.96
C TYR A 179 -5.11 4.29 21.97
N GLY A 180 -5.61 4.60 20.78
CA GLY A 180 -5.62 3.66 19.65
C GLY A 180 -4.65 4.11 18.57
N PHE A 181 -3.80 3.20 18.11
CA PHE A 181 -2.77 3.48 17.11
C PHE A 181 -3.17 2.96 15.74
N ILE A 182 -3.03 3.78 14.69
CA ILE A 182 -3.17 3.37 13.29
C ILE A 182 -1.78 3.34 12.68
N ALA A 183 -1.35 2.17 12.19
CA ALA A 183 -0.03 1.98 11.61
C ALA A 183 -0.03 0.95 10.47
N GLY A 184 0.90 1.08 9.53
CA GLY A 184 1.15 0.14 8.44
C GLY A 184 2.62 -0.22 8.32
N GLY A 185 2.94 -1.21 7.48
CA GLY A 185 4.31 -1.65 7.27
C GLY A 185 5.06 -1.99 8.56
N ILE A 186 6.36 -1.77 8.56
CA ILE A 186 7.21 -2.07 9.74
C ILE A 186 6.83 -1.25 10.97
N ILE A 187 6.22 -0.09 10.81
CA ILE A 187 5.79 0.78 11.92
C ILE A 187 4.74 0.09 12.79
N TYR A 188 3.89 -0.76 12.22
CA TYR A 188 2.98 -1.58 13.02
C TYR A 188 3.74 -2.45 14.03
N GLU A 189 4.81 -3.12 13.62
CA GLU A 189 5.62 -3.96 14.52
C GLU A 189 6.28 -3.12 15.61
N TYR A 190 6.75 -1.92 15.28
CA TYR A 190 7.37 -1.01 16.24
C TYR A 190 6.36 -0.48 17.27
N VAL A 191 5.16 -0.10 16.83
CA VAL A 191 4.08 0.30 17.74
C VAL A 191 3.70 -0.84 18.68
N LYS A 192 3.58 -2.06 18.16
CA LYS A 192 3.26 -3.24 18.96
C LYS A 192 4.35 -3.58 19.98
N GLN A 193 5.61 -3.36 19.63
CA GLN A 193 6.74 -3.53 20.55
C GLN A 193 6.72 -2.49 21.68
N VAL A 194 6.41 -1.24 21.37
CA VAL A 194 6.39 -0.13 22.36
C VAL A 194 5.14 -0.17 23.23
N PHE A 195 3.99 -0.51 22.64
CA PHE A 195 2.68 -0.50 23.28
C PHE A 195 1.95 -1.85 23.12
N PRO A 196 2.45 -2.94 23.75
CA PRO A 196 1.92 -4.29 23.51
C PRO A 196 0.45 -4.47 23.93
N GLU A 197 -0.04 -3.64 24.86
CA GLU A 197 -1.42 -3.71 25.38
C GLU A 197 -2.37 -2.71 24.70
N ALA A 198 -1.88 -1.88 23.77
CA ALA A 198 -2.71 -0.87 23.12
C ALA A 198 -3.63 -1.46 22.05
N SER A 199 -4.73 -0.77 21.76
CA SER A 199 -5.52 -1.04 20.57
C SER A 199 -4.78 -0.56 19.33
N ILE A 200 -4.65 -1.41 18.31
CA ILE A 200 -3.94 -1.11 17.08
C ILE A 200 -4.82 -1.46 15.87
N LEU A 201 -5.00 -0.51 14.96
CA LEU A 201 -5.47 -0.78 13.62
C LEU A 201 -4.26 -0.95 12.70
N LYS A 202 -4.01 -2.19 12.31
CA LYS A 202 -2.98 -2.53 11.34
C LYS A 202 -3.51 -2.33 9.94
N LEU A 203 -2.81 -1.54 9.13
CA LEU A 203 -3.10 -1.32 7.72
C LEU A 203 -2.10 -2.10 6.86
N GLY A 204 -2.58 -3.14 6.19
CA GLY A 204 -1.83 -3.86 5.16
C GLY A 204 -1.99 -3.21 3.78
N MET A 205 -3.08 -2.45 3.58
CA MET A 205 -3.30 -1.62 2.40
C MET A 205 -3.29 -0.15 2.83
N CYS A 206 -2.26 0.59 2.39
CA CYS A 206 -2.15 2.01 2.69
C CYS A 206 -2.92 2.90 1.69
N TYR A 207 -3.36 2.35 0.56
CA TYR A 207 -4.24 3.03 -0.39
C TYR A 207 -5.00 2.02 -1.28
N PRO A 208 -6.34 2.22 -1.51
CA PRO A 208 -7.22 3.12 -0.76
C PRO A 208 -7.39 2.65 0.70
N LEU A 209 -7.64 3.61 1.60
CA LEU A 209 -7.83 3.28 3.01
C LEU A 209 -9.19 2.60 3.28
N PRO A 210 -9.24 1.60 4.21
CA PRO A 210 -10.48 0.93 4.62
C PRO A 210 -11.33 1.83 5.52
N LYS A 211 -12.06 2.76 4.95
CA LYS A 211 -12.73 3.85 5.69
C LYS A 211 -13.72 3.38 6.75
N LYS A 212 -14.46 2.29 6.50
CA LYS A 212 -15.42 1.75 7.49
C LYS A 212 -14.67 1.16 8.69
N LEU A 213 -13.61 0.39 8.43
CA LEU A 213 -12.78 -0.20 9.46
C LEU A 213 -12.08 0.87 10.32
N ILE A 214 -11.61 1.95 9.68
CA ILE A 214 -11.01 3.10 10.39
C ILE A 214 -12.05 3.79 11.28
N ARG A 215 -13.30 3.98 10.83
CA ARG A 215 -14.37 4.54 11.66
C ARG A 215 -14.69 3.63 12.84
N GLU A 216 -14.88 2.33 12.60
CA GLU A 216 -15.10 1.35 13.66
C GLU A 216 -14.00 1.41 14.73
N PHE A 217 -12.74 1.48 14.29
CA PHE A 217 -11.62 1.61 15.20
C PHE A 217 -11.66 2.92 15.99
N ALA A 218 -11.87 4.04 15.31
CA ALA A 218 -11.90 5.37 15.94
C ALA A 218 -13.05 5.50 16.95
N ASP A 219 -14.21 4.91 16.66
CA ASP A 219 -15.35 4.89 17.58
C ASP A 219 -15.10 4.00 18.83
N GLY A 220 -14.15 3.06 18.72
CA GLY A 220 -13.79 2.13 19.77
C GLY A 220 -12.70 2.61 20.73
N VAL A 221 -12.03 3.74 20.46
CA VAL A 221 -10.94 4.28 21.29
C VAL A 221 -11.19 5.75 21.64
N ARG A 222 -10.54 6.22 22.69
CA ARG A 222 -10.72 7.63 23.13
C ARG A 222 -9.88 8.62 22.33
N ASN A 223 -8.65 8.24 22.01
CA ASN A 223 -7.70 9.08 21.27
C ASN A 223 -7.11 8.27 20.12
N VAL A 224 -7.14 8.83 18.91
CA VAL A 224 -6.56 8.21 17.71
C VAL A 224 -5.19 8.82 17.42
N ILE A 225 -4.18 7.96 17.33
CA ILE A 225 -2.80 8.32 17.00
C ILE A 225 -2.43 7.62 15.69
N VAL A 226 -2.01 8.38 14.68
CA VAL A 226 -1.47 7.82 13.44
C VAL A 226 0.06 7.81 13.53
N VAL A 227 0.65 6.63 13.40
CA VAL A 227 2.10 6.46 13.42
C VAL A 227 2.57 6.05 12.04
N GLU A 228 3.29 6.92 11.37
CA GLU A 228 3.79 6.70 10.01
C GLU A 228 5.10 7.46 9.78
N GLU A 229 5.96 6.90 8.95
CA GLU A 229 7.17 7.59 8.45
C GLU A 229 6.83 8.55 7.32
N LEU A 230 7.74 9.48 7.04
CA LEU A 230 7.66 10.45 5.94
C LEU A 230 6.41 11.36 6.06
N ASP A 231 5.67 11.53 4.98
CA ASP A 231 4.55 12.47 4.90
C ASP A 231 3.33 12.03 5.74
N PRO A 232 2.45 12.96 6.14
CA PRO A 232 1.19 12.65 6.86
C PRO A 232 0.13 12.04 5.92
N PHE A 233 0.51 10.97 5.22
CA PHE A 233 -0.32 10.39 4.17
C PHE A 233 -1.60 9.71 4.69
N ILE A 234 -1.46 8.91 5.76
CA ILE A 234 -2.60 8.25 6.43
C ILE A 234 -3.33 9.28 7.30
N GLU A 235 -2.59 10.07 8.08
CA GLU A 235 -3.14 11.08 9.00
C GLU A 235 -4.07 12.06 8.28
N GLU A 236 -3.64 12.63 7.15
CA GLU A 236 -4.47 13.56 6.36
C GLU A 236 -5.78 12.93 5.90
N GLN A 237 -5.75 11.68 5.46
CA GLN A 237 -6.94 10.97 5.01
C GLN A 237 -7.88 10.63 6.18
N VAL A 238 -7.34 10.23 7.33
CA VAL A 238 -8.12 9.98 8.55
C VAL A 238 -8.77 11.27 9.03
N ARG A 239 -8.03 12.38 9.07
CA ARG A 239 -8.58 13.72 9.40
C ARG A 239 -9.64 14.18 8.41
N ALA A 240 -9.45 13.91 7.11
CA ALA A 240 -10.46 14.23 6.09
C ALA A 240 -11.77 13.46 6.26
N MET A 241 -11.78 12.35 7.01
CA MET A 241 -12.98 11.62 7.41
C MET A 241 -13.72 12.26 8.59
N GLY A 242 -13.20 13.34 9.17
CA GLY A 242 -13.73 14.03 10.34
C GLY A 242 -13.30 13.39 11.67
N ILE A 243 -12.30 12.50 11.66
CA ILE A 243 -11.77 11.84 12.86
C ILE A 243 -10.64 12.71 13.43
N PRO A 244 -10.71 13.14 14.70
CA PRO A 244 -9.65 13.91 15.35
C PRO A 244 -8.46 12.99 15.65
N ALA A 245 -7.52 12.90 14.72
CA ALA A 245 -6.31 12.11 14.86
C ALA A 245 -5.09 13.01 15.07
N ARG A 246 -4.13 12.55 15.87
CA ARG A 246 -2.80 13.14 16.02
C ARG A 246 -1.78 12.26 15.30
N GLY A 247 -0.70 12.83 14.81
CA GLY A 247 0.35 12.12 14.09
C GLY A 247 1.61 12.95 13.97
N LYS A 248 1.78 13.76 12.93
CA LYS A 248 2.99 14.56 12.70
C LYS A 248 3.19 15.73 13.68
N ASP A 249 2.23 16.05 14.48
CA ASP A 249 2.42 16.89 15.67
C ASP A 249 3.17 16.19 16.80
N ILE A 250 3.30 14.86 16.73
CA ILE A 250 4.03 14.00 17.66
C ILE A 250 5.32 13.48 17.03
N PHE A 251 5.25 12.95 15.80
CA PHE A 251 6.33 12.23 15.13
C PHE A 251 7.00 13.07 14.05
N SER A 252 8.33 12.90 13.90
CA SER A 252 9.10 13.57 12.84
C SER A 252 8.58 13.19 11.44
N ILE A 253 8.63 14.17 10.52
CA ILE A 253 8.38 13.96 9.09
C ILE A 253 9.66 13.49 8.37
N CYS A 254 10.83 13.75 8.94
CA CYS A 254 12.11 13.45 8.34
C CYS A 254 12.76 12.26 9.05
N GLY A 255 13.39 11.43 8.27
CA GLY A 255 14.17 10.32 8.78
C GLY A 255 13.35 9.07 9.09
N GLU A 256 14.04 8.10 9.61
CA GLU A 256 13.47 6.84 10.06
C GLU A 256 12.79 7.01 11.43
N LEU A 257 11.75 6.24 11.69
CA LEU A 257 11.03 6.24 12.97
C LEU A 257 11.25 4.89 13.68
N LEU A 258 12.20 4.86 14.61
CA LEU A 258 12.54 3.67 15.38
C LEU A 258 11.61 3.49 16.62
N PRO A 259 11.57 2.30 17.25
CA PRO A 259 10.80 2.08 18.46
C PRO A 259 11.13 3.08 19.58
N GLU A 260 12.40 3.43 19.75
CA GLU A 260 12.87 4.39 20.74
C GLU A 260 12.32 5.80 20.45
N ASP A 261 12.28 6.19 19.17
CA ASP A 261 11.74 7.49 18.75
C ASP A 261 10.24 7.56 18.98
N ILE A 262 9.52 6.47 18.71
CA ILE A 262 8.08 6.35 18.99
C ILE A 262 7.82 6.50 20.48
N ALA A 263 8.54 5.75 21.32
CA ALA A 263 8.39 5.79 22.78
C ALA A 263 8.69 7.19 23.35
N GLU A 264 9.78 7.82 22.90
CA GLU A 264 10.17 9.15 23.37
C GLU A 264 9.18 10.23 22.92
N SER A 265 8.73 10.17 21.67
CA SER A 265 7.78 11.15 21.11
C SER A 265 6.42 11.06 21.80
N CYS A 266 5.91 9.85 22.04
CA CYS A 266 4.67 9.63 22.80
C CYS A 266 4.81 10.13 24.23
N ARG A 267 5.91 9.81 24.93
CA ARG A 267 6.17 10.30 26.30
C ARG A 267 6.20 11.84 26.37
N LYS A 268 6.82 12.51 25.40
CA LYS A 268 6.84 14.00 25.31
C LYS A 268 5.44 14.57 25.06
N ALA A 269 4.60 13.84 24.34
CA ALA A 269 3.21 14.23 24.04
C ALA A 269 2.22 13.91 25.17
N GLY A 270 2.67 13.26 26.25
CA GLY A 270 1.84 12.85 27.37
C GLY A 270 1.01 11.58 27.16
N ILE A 271 1.51 10.70 26.29
CA ILE A 271 0.91 9.40 25.90
C ILE A 271 1.70 8.26 26.53
#